data_f742d2149bd4c5574052458e894ea9fd
#
_entry.id   f742d2149bd4c5574052458e894ea9fd
#
_cell.length_a   1.000
_cell.length_b   1.000
_cell.length_c   1.000
_cell.angle_alpha   90.00
_cell.angle_beta   90.00
_cell.angle_gamma   90.00
#
_symmetry.space_group_name_H-M   'P 1'
#
loop_
_entity.id
_entity.type
_entity.pdbx_description
1 polymer ?
#
loop_
_entity_poly.entity_id
_entity_poly.type
_entity_poly.pdbx_seq_one_letter_code
_entity_poly.pdbx_strand_id
1 'polypeptide(L)'
;MKAPDQTFVVPAKNEEKPLVKKKATILILSGPQQGKEIIIESTPFSIGSSEGCDLQLNDTAVSRKHCIIKSDGHTFSIEDTNSTNGSFLCGLRIMHAYLTPGSELRLGTTRLLFSPSLELADIPLSKNNYFGNAIGASDAMRRIFYLAESYAPTDATIMLTGETGTGKEILAEEIHKHSKRADKPFVVIDCTSISRDIVESELFGHIKGAFTGATSDRPGAFESADGGTVFLDEIGELPQELQPKLLRVLEKREIKRVGSNEVKRINVRIICATNRNIQKEITKGNFREDLYYRLSVVNIELPPLREHKEDIPLLAK
;
A
#
# COMPACT_ATOMS: atom_id res chain seq x y z
N MET A 1 -20.11 39.42 26.78
CA MET A 1 -20.71 38.11 26.44
C MET A 1 -20.28 37.79 25.00
N LYS A 2 -19.33 36.83 24.80
CA LYS A 2 -18.95 36.34 23.47
C LYS A 2 -19.89 35.18 23.12
N ALA A 3 -20.46 35.24 21.89
CA ALA A 3 -21.30 34.17 21.37
C ALA A 3 -20.48 32.91 21.17
N PRO A 4 -21.06 31.70 21.32
CA PRO A 4 -20.34 30.44 21.12
C PRO A 4 -20.05 30.22 19.63
N ASP A 5 -18.82 29.76 19.34
CA ASP A 5 -18.38 29.32 18.04
C ASP A 5 -19.33 28.25 17.47
N GLN A 6 -20.01 28.59 16.40
CA GLN A 6 -20.78 27.61 15.64
C GLN A 6 -19.81 26.82 14.73
N THR A 7 -19.64 25.56 15.06
CA THR A 7 -18.95 24.62 14.16
C THR A 7 -19.83 24.39 12.92
N PHE A 8 -19.38 24.85 11.76
CA PHE A 8 -20.06 24.59 10.49
C PHE A 8 -19.80 23.13 10.09
N VAL A 9 -20.88 22.35 10.04
CA VAL A 9 -20.84 21.03 9.38
C VAL A 9 -20.82 21.30 7.87
N VAL A 10 -19.70 20.94 7.22
CA VAL A 10 -19.62 20.95 5.76
C VAL A 10 -20.51 19.80 5.25
N PRO A 11 -21.61 20.04 4.54
CA PRO A 11 -22.44 18.96 4.01
C PRO A 11 -21.64 18.20 2.98
N ALA A 12 -21.43 16.88 3.21
CA ALA A 12 -20.95 15.98 2.17
C ALA A 12 -21.97 16.03 1.02
N LYS A 13 -21.53 16.39 -0.19
CA LYS A 13 -22.36 16.25 -1.38
C LYS A 13 -22.72 14.79 -1.53
N ASN A 14 -23.98 14.45 -1.27
CA ASN A 14 -24.57 13.17 -1.63
C ASN A 14 -24.66 13.08 -3.15
N GLU A 15 -23.60 12.65 -3.81
CA GLU A 15 -23.71 11.96 -5.07
C GLU A 15 -23.97 10.49 -4.71
N GLU A 16 -25.14 9.98 -5.07
CA GLU A 16 -25.46 8.55 -4.99
C GLU A 16 -24.47 7.78 -5.89
N LYS A 17 -23.33 7.39 -5.31
CA LYS A 17 -22.41 6.46 -5.95
C LYS A 17 -23.03 5.05 -5.82
N PRO A 18 -23.00 4.23 -6.88
CA PRO A 18 -23.50 2.86 -6.81
C PRO A 18 -22.84 2.11 -5.66
N LEU A 19 -23.63 1.41 -4.86
CA LEU A 19 -23.19 0.58 -3.72
C LEU A 19 -22.30 -0.56 -4.26
N VAL A 20 -21.00 -0.35 -4.25
CA VAL A 20 -20.03 -1.41 -4.55
C VAL A 20 -19.88 -2.28 -3.31
N LYS A 21 -20.21 -3.56 -3.41
CA LYS A 21 -19.92 -4.53 -2.34
C LYS A 21 -18.42 -4.70 -2.25
N LYS A 22 -17.77 -3.95 -1.36
CA LYS A 22 -16.35 -4.08 -1.11
C LYS A 22 -16.11 -5.40 -0.38
N LYS A 23 -15.31 -6.27 -0.97
CA LYS A 23 -14.67 -7.38 -0.26
C LYS A 23 -13.41 -6.86 0.42
N ALA A 24 -13.00 -7.49 1.49
CA ALA A 24 -11.74 -7.20 2.14
C ALA A 24 -11.07 -8.52 2.54
N THR A 25 -9.77 -8.47 2.71
CA THR A 25 -8.98 -9.61 3.15
C THR A 25 -8.34 -9.29 4.48
N ILE A 26 -8.31 -10.26 5.37
CA ILE A 26 -7.52 -10.23 6.61
C ILE A 26 -6.43 -11.28 6.47
N LEU A 27 -5.17 -10.84 6.59
CA LEU A 27 -4.04 -11.73 6.72
C LEU A 27 -3.59 -11.81 8.18
N ILE A 28 -3.37 -13.01 8.68
CA ILE A 28 -2.82 -13.22 10.04
C ILE A 28 -1.30 -13.11 9.99
N LEU A 29 -0.75 -12.03 10.54
CA LEU A 29 0.69 -11.73 10.53
C LEU A 29 1.47 -12.47 11.64
N SER A 30 0.80 -12.84 12.74
CA SER A 30 1.44 -13.55 13.86
C SER A 30 0.42 -14.35 14.65
N GLY A 31 0.89 -15.36 15.41
CA GLY A 31 0.07 -16.23 16.22
C GLY A 31 -0.06 -17.64 15.63
N PRO A 32 -0.85 -18.54 16.27
CA PRO A 32 -0.95 -19.95 15.87
C PRO A 32 -1.46 -20.19 14.43
N GLN A 33 -2.11 -19.20 13.84
CA GLN A 33 -2.71 -19.28 12.49
C GLN A 33 -1.99 -18.33 11.51
N GLN A 34 -0.72 -17.98 11.78
CA GLN A 34 0.08 -17.11 10.93
C GLN A 34 0.09 -17.59 9.47
N GLY A 35 0.00 -16.61 8.53
CA GLY A 35 -0.01 -16.85 7.08
C GLY A 35 -1.41 -17.20 6.52
N LYS A 36 -2.43 -17.38 7.38
CA LYS A 36 -3.79 -17.61 6.90
C LYS A 36 -4.40 -16.31 6.40
N GLU A 37 -4.95 -16.36 5.20
CA GLU A 37 -5.69 -15.28 4.56
C GLU A 37 -7.18 -15.58 4.60
N ILE A 38 -8.00 -14.62 5.01
CA ILE A 38 -9.45 -14.74 5.15
C ILE A 38 -10.12 -13.62 4.38
N ILE A 39 -11.06 -14.00 3.50
CA ILE A 39 -11.85 -13.05 2.73
C ILE A 39 -13.09 -12.65 3.52
N ILE A 40 -13.33 -11.36 3.69
CA ILE A 40 -14.57 -10.78 4.21
C ILE A 40 -15.52 -10.62 3.04
N GLU A 41 -16.46 -11.56 2.89
CA GLU A 41 -17.46 -11.52 1.81
C GLU A 41 -18.70 -10.70 2.19
N SER A 42 -18.96 -10.56 3.48
CA SER A 42 -20.12 -9.84 4.00
C SER A 42 -19.81 -9.18 5.34
N THR A 43 -20.55 -8.12 5.66
CA THR A 43 -20.48 -7.43 6.96
C THR A 43 -21.90 -7.37 7.57
N PRO A 44 -22.04 -7.37 8.91
CA PRO A 44 -20.98 -7.34 9.92
C PRO A 44 -20.18 -8.65 9.98
N PHE A 45 -18.85 -8.55 10.14
CA PHE A 45 -17.90 -9.67 10.22
C PHE A 45 -17.30 -9.71 11.62
N SER A 46 -17.54 -10.78 12.35
CA SER A 46 -17.14 -10.94 13.74
C SER A 46 -15.81 -11.66 13.88
N ILE A 47 -14.95 -11.19 14.80
CA ILE A 47 -13.67 -11.80 15.11
C ILE A 47 -13.60 -12.10 16.61
N GLY A 48 -13.17 -13.30 16.97
CA GLY A 48 -13.04 -13.70 18.36
C GLY A 48 -12.48 -15.11 18.54
N SER A 49 -12.41 -15.61 19.78
CA SER A 49 -11.94 -16.97 20.07
C SER A 49 -13.04 -18.03 20.00
N SER A 50 -14.31 -17.61 19.92
CA SER A 50 -15.46 -18.54 19.82
C SER A 50 -15.61 -19.08 18.40
N GLU A 51 -16.00 -20.37 18.30
CA GLU A 51 -16.38 -21.02 17.03
C GLU A 51 -17.55 -20.36 16.29
N GLY A 52 -18.34 -19.55 16.97
CA GLY A 52 -19.46 -18.80 16.39
C GLY A 52 -19.06 -17.47 15.74
N CYS A 53 -17.76 -17.12 15.68
CA CYS A 53 -17.28 -15.95 14.98
C CYS A 53 -16.93 -16.28 13.52
N ASP A 54 -17.10 -15.30 12.63
CA ASP A 54 -16.74 -15.45 11.21
C ASP A 54 -15.23 -15.71 11.04
N LEU A 55 -14.40 -15.10 11.91
CA LEU A 55 -12.99 -15.44 12.07
C LEU A 55 -12.74 -15.88 13.52
N GLN A 56 -12.49 -17.17 13.70
CA GLN A 56 -12.01 -17.71 14.96
C GLN A 56 -10.50 -17.61 15.07
N LEU A 57 -10.01 -16.96 16.15
CA LEU A 57 -8.59 -16.86 16.48
C LEU A 57 -8.24 -17.79 17.64
N ASN A 58 -7.25 -18.66 17.43
CA ASN A 58 -6.73 -19.59 18.44
C ASN A 58 -5.73 -18.86 19.38
N ASP A 59 -6.21 -17.82 20.07
CA ASP A 59 -5.42 -16.99 20.98
C ASP A 59 -6.19 -16.79 22.30
N THR A 60 -5.62 -17.25 23.40
CA THR A 60 -6.24 -17.16 24.74
C THR A 60 -6.39 -15.73 25.25
N ALA A 61 -5.66 -14.78 24.68
CA ALA A 61 -5.77 -13.36 24.97
C ALA A 61 -6.88 -12.67 24.16
N VAL A 62 -7.55 -13.39 23.23
CA VAL A 62 -8.68 -12.89 22.44
C VAL A 62 -10.00 -13.27 23.11
N SER A 63 -10.89 -12.30 23.30
CA SER A 63 -12.24 -12.53 23.87
C SER A 63 -13.10 -13.40 22.93
N ARG A 64 -14.09 -14.10 23.47
CA ARG A 64 -15.00 -14.97 22.70
C ARG A 64 -15.61 -14.25 21.48
N LYS A 65 -16.11 -13.04 21.67
CA LYS A 65 -16.43 -12.08 20.62
C LYS A 65 -15.61 -10.83 20.93
N HIS A 66 -14.59 -10.53 20.12
CA HIS A 66 -13.60 -9.51 20.44
C HIS A 66 -13.91 -8.19 19.74
N CYS A 67 -14.14 -8.24 18.45
CA CYS A 67 -14.50 -7.08 17.64
C CYS A 67 -15.36 -7.46 16.44
N ILE A 68 -15.92 -6.44 15.80
CA ILE A 68 -16.74 -6.58 14.59
C ILE A 68 -16.22 -5.60 13.54
N ILE A 69 -16.06 -6.09 12.30
CA ILE A 69 -15.81 -5.23 11.15
C ILE A 69 -17.14 -4.99 10.46
N LYS A 70 -17.43 -3.71 10.16
CA LYS A 70 -18.63 -3.26 9.45
C LYS A 70 -18.23 -2.54 8.17
N SER A 71 -19.11 -2.53 7.17
CA SER A 71 -18.96 -1.71 5.96
C SER A 71 -20.27 -1.01 5.65
N ASP A 72 -20.16 0.26 5.24
CA ASP A 72 -21.26 1.06 4.69
C ASP A 72 -21.28 1.04 3.14
N GLY A 73 -20.50 0.13 2.52
CA GLY A 73 -20.32 0.04 1.07
C GLY A 73 -19.21 0.96 0.54
N HIS A 74 -18.77 1.94 1.30
CA HIS A 74 -17.69 2.88 0.92
C HIS A 74 -16.45 2.72 1.78
N THR A 75 -16.66 2.54 3.09
CA THR A 75 -15.60 2.40 4.08
C THR A 75 -15.79 1.16 4.92
N PHE A 76 -14.70 0.67 5.48
CA PHE A 76 -14.72 -0.33 6.52
C PHE A 76 -14.43 0.32 7.86
N SER A 77 -15.10 -0.15 8.91
CA SER A 77 -14.83 0.24 10.28
C SER A 77 -14.72 -0.98 11.18
N ILE A 78 -13.97 -0.86 12.26
CA ILE A 78 -13.85 -1.86 13.32
C ILE A 78 -14.43 -1.30 14.61
N GLU A 79 -15.16 -2.13 15.34
CA GLU A 79 -15.74 -1.83 16.64
C GLU A 79 -15.33 -2.91 17.64
N ASP A 80 -14.69 -2.51 18.76
CA ASP A 80 -14.38 -3.40 19.87
C ASP A 80 -15.66 -3.72 20.65
N THR A 81 -15.91 -5.00 20.95
CA THR A 81 -17.13 -5.45 21.65
C THR A 81 -16.92 -5.58 23.15
N ASN A 82 -16.29 -4.62 23.79
CA ASN A 82 -15.86 -4.65 25.19
C ASN A 82 -14.92 -5.83 25.48
N SER A 83 -13.93 -6.01 24.63
CA SER A 83 -12.95 -7.07 24.80
C SER A 83 -12.08 -6.85 26.04
N THR A 84 -11.65 -7.95 26.69
CA THR A 84 -10.88 -7.90 27.94
C THR A 84 -9.54 -7.17 27.74
N ASN A 85 -8.83 -7.48 26.67
CA ASN A 85 -7.50 -6.93 26.39
C ASN A 85 -7.51 -5.72 25.44
N GLY A 86 -8.67 -5.38 24.86
CA GLY A 86 -8.84 -4.30 23.90
C GLY A 86 -8.34 -4.62 22.50
N SER A 87 -8.90 -3.91 21.54
CA SER A 87 -8.46 -3.91 20.15
C SER A 87 -7.50 -2.76 19.89
N PHE A 88 -6.47 -3.00 19.09
CA PHE A 88 -5.46 -2.00 18.75
C PHE A 88 -5.35 -1.84 17.23
N LEU A 89 -5.32 -0.60 16.77
CA LEU A 89 -5.10 -0.23 15.37
C LEU A 89 -3.78 0.55 15.28
N CYS A 90 -2.83 0.05 14.52
CA CYS A 90 -1.50 0.65 14.35
C CYS A 90 -0.84 1.02 15.71
N GLY A 91 -1.02 0.16 16.73
CA GLY A 91 -0.49 0.34 18.09
C GLY A 91 -1.35 1.18 19.05
N LEU A 92 -2.39 1.85 18.56
CA LEU A 92 -3.30 2.64 19.38
C LEU A 92 -4.51 1.81 19.81
N ARG A 93 -4.89 1.84 21.10
CA ARG A 93 -6.12 1.20 21.58
C ARG A 93 -7.34 1.92 21.04
N ILE A 94 -8.29 1.15 20.50
CA ILE A 94 -9.50 1.69 19.88
C ILE A 94 -10.77 1.06 20.50
N MET A 95 -11.87 1.83 20.46
CA MET A 95 -13.22 1.31 20.67
C MET A 95 -13.97 1.25 19.34
N HIS A 96 -13.74 2.24 18.47
CA HIS A 96 -14.24 2.31 17.10
C HIS A 96 -13.24 3.07 16.25
N ALA A 97 -12.96 2.58 15.02
CA ALA A 97 -12.09 3.27 14.08
C ALA A 97 -12.44 2.87 12.64
N TYR A 98 -12.12 3.75 11.69
CA TYR A 98 -12.14 3.40 10.28
C TYR A 98 -10.89 2.61 9.89
N LEU A 99 -11.07 1.59 9.04
CA LEU A 99 -9.99 0.78 8.50
C LEU A 99 -9.58 1.32 7.14
N THR A 100 -8.31 1.59 7.01
CA THR A 100 -7.67 1.96 5.74
C THR A 100 -6.87 0.78 5.17
N PRO A 101 -6.57 0.76 3.87
CA PRO A 101 -5.65 -0.23 3.30
C PRO A 101 -4.34 -0.29 4.08
N GLY A 102 -3.90 -1.51 4.44
CA GLY A 102 -2.69 -1.72 5.24
C GLY A 102 -2.84 -1.47 6.75
N SER A 103 -4.07 -1.29 7.24
CA SER A 103 -4.33 -1.18 8.68
C SER A 103 -3.89 -2.45 9.40
N GLU A 104 -2.96 -2.30 10.35
CA GLU A 104 -2.54 -3.38 11.22
C GLU A 104 -3.38 -3.39 12.50
N LEU A 105 -4.09 -4.49 12.72
CA LEU A 105 -4.87 -4.76 13.91
C LEU A 105 -4.10 -5.69 14.84
N ARG A 106 -4.16 -5.45 16.15
CA ARG A 106 -3.68 -6.39 17.17
C ARG A 106 -4.83 -6.71 18.11
N LEU A 107 -5.15 -7.99 18.18
CA LEU A 107 -6.18 -8.57 19.07
C LEU A 107 -5.48 -9.61 19.95
N GLY A 108 -5.41 -9.36 21.26
CA GLY A 108 -4.58 -10.18 22.13
C GLY A 108 -3.09 -10.15 21.70
N THR A 109 -2.52 -11.33 21.40
CA THR A 109 -1.17 -11.49 20.86
C THR A 109 -1.13 -11.61 19.33
N THR A 110 -2.29 -11.80 18.69
CA THR A 110 -2.44 -11.98 17.25
C THR A 110 -2.43 -10.64 16.53
N ARG A 111 -1.60 -10.54 15.48
CA ARG A 111 -1.54 -9.38 14.57
C ARG A 111 -2.20 -9.74 13.26
N LEU A 112 -3.03 -8.85 12.77
CA LEU A 112 -3.80 -8.99 11.54
C LEU A 112 -3.51 -7.80 10.63
N LEU A 113 -3.42 -8.04 9.33
CA LEU A 113 -3.35 -6.98 8.32
C LEU A 113 -4.67 -6.93 7.56
N PHE A 114 -5.29 -5.77 7.53
CA PHE A 114 -6.52 -5.53 6.78
C PHE A 114 -6.19 -4.95 5.40
N SER A 115 -6.71 -5.57 4.35
CA SER A 115 -6.56 -5.11 2.97
C SER A 115 -7.93 -5.17 2.28
N PRO A 116 -8.54 -4.03 1.89
CA PRO A 116 -9.73 -4.06 1.07
C PRO A 116 -9.39 -4.66 -0.29
N SER A 117 -10.16 -5.67 -0.70
CA SER A 117 -10.05 -6.27 -2.03
C SER A 117 -11.14 -5.67 -2.92
N LEU A 118 -10.75 -5.12 -4.04
CA LEU A 118 -11.67 -4.70 -5.09
C LEU A 118 -11.61 -5.75 -6.19
N GLU A 119 -12.70 -6.46 -6.45
CA GLU A 119 -12.83 -7.20 -7.70
C GLU A 119 -12.87 -6.17 -8.84
N LEU A 120 -12.06 -6.35 -9.88
CA LEU A 120 -12.00 -5.42 -11.02
C LEU A 120 -13.39 -5.11 -11.61
N ALA A 121 -14.29 -6.09 -11.59
CA ALA A 121 -15.66 -5.93 -12.07
C ALA A 121 -16.48 -4.90 -11.28
N ASP A 122 -16.17 -4.69 -9.99
CA ASP A 122 -16.91 -3.81 -9.09
C ASP A 122 -16.31 -2.40 -9.02
N ILE A 123 -15.15 -2.15 -9.68
CA ILE A 123 -14.51 -0.85 -9.70
C ILE A 123 -15.26 0.05 -10.68
N PRO A 124 -15.75 1.23 -10.26
CA PRO A 124 -16.37 2.18 -11.17
C PRO A 124 -15.41 2.59 -12.30
N LEU A 125 -15.97 2.96 -13.43
CA LEU A 125 -15.19 3.48 -14.55
C LEU A 125 -14.91 4.98 -14.32
N SER A 126 -13.68 5.42 -14.51
CA SER A 126 -13.37 6.84 -14.62
C SER A 126 -14.20 7.46 -15.76
N LYS A 127 -14.62 8.71 -15.58
CA LYS A 127 -15.32 9.47 -16.63
C LYS A 127 -14.38 9.84 -17.77
N ASN A 128 -13.06 9.83 -17.53
CA ASN A 128 -12.03 10.23 -18.47
C ASN A 128 -11.38 9.00 -19.14
N ASN A 129 -10.96 9.18 -20.36
CA ASN A 129 -10.19 8.23 -21.14
C ASN A 129 -8.67 8.42 -20.96
N TYR A 130 -8.28 9.16 -19.93
CA TYR A 130 -6.90 9.47 -19.59
C TYR A 130 -6.77 9.78 -18.10
N PHE A 131 -5.55 9.61 -17.59
CA PHE A 131 -5.13 10.11 -16.30
C PHE A 131 -3.74 10.74 -16.46
N GLY A 132 -3.71 12.08 -16.60
CA GLY A 132 -2.52 12.79 -17.04
C GLY A 132 -2.05 12.32 -18.42
N ASN A 133 -0.82 11.82 -18.53
CA ASN A 133 -0.23 11.28 -19.76
C ASN A 133 -0.59 9.79 -20.00
N ALA A 134 -1.19 9.11 -19.03
CA ALA A 134 -1.68 7.76 -19.23
C ALA A 134 -3.00 7.79 -20.00
N ILE A 135 -3.08 7.12 -21.15
CA ILE A 135 -4.19 7.16 -22.09
C ILE A 135 -4.81 5.78 -22.24
N GLY A 136 -6.15 5.69 -22.28
CA GLY A 136 -6.89 4.45 -22.52
C GLY A 136 -8.39 4.66 -22.39
N ALA A 137 -9.15 4.22 -23.37
CA ALA A 137 -10.62 4.34 -23.42
C ALA A 137 -11.34 3.04 -22.97
N SER A 138 -10.62 1.93 -22.94
CA SER A 138 -11.15 0.63 -22.53
C SER A 138 -11.65 0.64 -21.09
N ASP A 139 -12.62 -0.20 -20.80
CA ASP A 139 -13.15 -0.35 -19.44
C ASP A 139 -12.05 -0.76 -18.44
N ALA A 140 -11.10 -1.60 -18.87
CA ALA A 140 -9.96 -2.00 -18.06
C ALA A 140 -9.12 -0.79 -17.65
N MET A 141 -8.71 0.05 -18.62
CA MET A 141 -7.90 1.24 -18.34
C MET A 141 -8.68 2.29 -17.53
N ARG A 142 -9.97 2.49 -17.81
CA ARG A 142 -10.81 3.42 -17.06
C ARG A 142 -11.01 3.01 -15.60
N ARG A 143 -11.03 1.70 -15.28
CA ARG A 143 -11.01 1.21 -13.89
C ARG A 143 -9.68 1.55 -13.20
N ILE A 144 -8.56 1.36 -13.91
CA ILE A 144 -7.23 1.73 -13.41
C ILE A 144 -7.16 3.23 -13.14
N PHE A 145 -7.68 4.07 -14.04
CA PHE A 145 -7.73 5.52 -13.83
C PHE A 145 -8.59 5.90 -12.63
N TYR A 146 -9.73 5.24 -12.42
CA TYR A 146 -10.55 5.46 -11.23
C TYR A 146 -9.78 5.14 -9.93
N LEU A 147 -9.01 4.04 -9.90
CA LEU A 147 -8.15 3.70 -8.77
C LEU A 147 -7.05 4.75 -8.59
N ALA A 148 -6.37 5.13 -9.66
CA ALA A 148 -5.33 6.16 -9.61
C ALA A 148 -5.89 7.50 -9.10
N GLU A 149 -7.04 7.97 -9.61
CA GLU A 149 -7.74 9.18 -9.15
C GLU A 149 -8.11 9.10 -7.65
N SER A 150 -8.54 7.91 -7.20
CA SER A 150 -8.96 7.69 -5.80
C SER A 150 -7.80 7.68 -4.82
N TYR A 151 -6.67 7.10 -5.21
CA TYR A 151 -5.52 6.88 -4.31
C TYR A 151 -4.40 7.89 -4.49
N ALA A 152 -4.34 8.63 -5.60
CA ALA A 152 -3.33 9.68 -5.80
C ALA A 152 -3.30 10.70 -4.64
N PRO A 153 -4.42 11.21 -4.11
CA PRO A 153 -4.42 12.18 -3.02
C PRO A 153 -4.03 11.61 -1.65
N THR A 154 -3.81 10.29 -1.54
CA THR A 154 -3.48 9.62 -0.27
C THR A 154 -1.98 9.39 -0.14
N ASP A 155 -1.51 9.05 1.07
CA ASP A 155 -0.13 8.60 1.32
C ASP A 155 0.02 7.07 1.26
N ALA A 156 -1.00 6.34 0.79
CA ALA A 156 -0.94 4.89 0.66
C ALA A 156 0.18 4.46 -0.28
N THR A 157 0.88 3.38 0.07
CA THR A 157 1.82 2.72 -0.83
C THR A 157 1.04 2.06 -1.96
N ILE A 158 1.48 2.26 -3.19
CA ILE A 158 0.85 1.71 -4.38
C ILE A 158 1.84 0.76 -5.07
N MET A 159 1.39 -0.46 -5.34
CA MET A 159 2.11 -1.44 -6.15
C MET A 159 1.45 -1.53 -7.53
N LEU A 160 2.22 -1.25 -8.57
CA LEU A 160 1.83 -1.38 -9.97
C LEU A 160 2.35 -2.71 -10.49
N THR A 161 1.47 -3.59 -10.93
CA THR A 161 1.85 -4.88 -11.52
C THR A 161 1.44 -4.92 -12.98
N GLY A 162 2.15 -5.71 -13.78
CA GLY A 162 1.88 -5.86 -15.21
C GLY A 162 3.14 -6.12 -16.02
N GLU A 163 2.96 -6.57 -17.25
CA GLU A 163 4.07 -6.88 -18.16
C GLU A 163 4.93 -5.64 -18.45
N THR A 164 6.16 -5.88 -18.92
CA THR A 164 7.02 -4.80 -19.38
C THR A 164 6.36 -4.04 -20.53
N GLY A 165 6.43 -2.70 -20.50
CA GLY A 165 5.83 -1.84 -21.54
C GLY A 165 4.33 -1.54 -21.35
N THR A 166 3.70 -1.93 -20.26
CA THR A 166 2.27 -1.61 -19.98
C THR A 166 2.02 -0.18 -19.49
N GLY A 167 3.06 0.63 -19.31
CA GLY A 167 2.93 2.04 -18.87
C GLY A 167 2.96 2.25 -17.35
N LYS A 168 3.53 1.31 -16.58
CA LYS A 168 3.66 1.41 -15.10
C LYS A 168 4.36 2.69 -14.66
N GLU A 169 5.46 3.07 -15.32
CA GLU A 169 6.23 4.28 -14.99
C GLU A 169 5.41 5.56 -15.25
N ILE A 170 4.73 5.63 -16.40
CA ILE A 170 3.85 6.77 -16.75
C ILE A 170 2.75 6.91 -15.67
N LEU A 171 2.11 5.81 -15.30
CA LEU A 171 1.05 5.83 -14.29
C LEU A 171 1.59 6.25 -12.91
N ALA A 172 2.79 5.80 -12.52
CA ALA A 172 3.43 6.18 -11.26
C ALA A 172 3.72 7.68 -11.21
N GLU A 173 4.27 8.25 -12.29
CA GLU A 173 4.54 9.68 -12.42
C GLU A 173 3.25 10.50 -12.33
N GLU A 174 2.19 10.08 -13.03
CA GLU A 174 0.90 10.77 -13.00
C GLU A 174 0.21 10.66 -11.62
N ILE A 175 0.32 9.52 -10.93
CA ILE A 175 -0.14 9.39 -9.53
C ILE A 175 0.58 10.39 -8.63
N HIS A 176 1.89 10.58 -8.80
CA HIS A 176 2.62 11.60 -8.05
C HIS A 176 2.13 13.02 -8.38
N LYS A 177 1.99 13.38 -9.65
CA LYS A 177 1.52 14.71 -10.11
C LYS A 177 0.13 15.06 -9.61
N HIS A 178 -0.73 14.07 -9.40
CA HIS A 178 -2.09 14.26 -8.86
C HIS A 178 -2.18 14.04 -7.34
N SER A 179 -1.04 13.93 -6.65
CA SER A 179 -0.97 13.75 -5.20
C SER A 179 -0.86 15.07 -4.45
N LYS A 180 -0.95 15.00 -3.11
CA LYS A 180 -0.63 16.14 -2.22
C LYS A 180 0.85 16.51 -2.22
N ARG A 181 1.69 15.72 -2.89
CA ARG A 181 3.14 15.89 -3.00
C ARG A 181 3.59 16.26 -4.42
N ALA A 182 2.68 16.73 -5.27
CA ALA A 182 2.94 17.08 -6.67
C ALA A 182 4.10 18.08 -6.86
N ASP A 183 4.26 19.03 -5.92
CA ASP A 183 5.33 20.04 -5.94
C ASP A 183 6.62 19.58 -5.24
N LYS A 184 6.69 18.33 -4.82
CA LYS A 184 7.82 17.73 -4.10
C LYS A 184 8.63 16.80 -5.03
N PRO A 185 9.86 16.42 -4.64
CA PRO A 185 10.66 15.53 -5.47
C PRO A 185 9.96 14.22 -5.81
N PHE A 186 10.10 13.78 -7.06
CA PHE A 186 9.79 12.44 -7.54
C PHE A 186 11.10 11.77 -7.95
N VAL A 187 11.55 10.78 -7.18
CA VAL A 187 12.83 10.11 -7.40
C VAL A 187 12.57 8.68 -7.85
N VAL A 188 13.09 8.33 -9.03
CA VAL A 188 12.97 7.01 -9.64
C VAL A 188 14.21 6.19 -9.34
N ILE A 189 14.03 4.95 -8.93
CA ILE A 189 15.09 3.95 -8.76
C ILE A 189 14.70 2.67 -9.50
N ASP A 190 15.55 2.26 -10.41
CA ASP A 190 15.47 0.96 -11.06
C ASP A 190 16.22 -0.09 -10.22
N CYS A 191 15.48 -1.09 -9.72
CA CYS A 191 16.03 -2.16 -8.87
C CYS A 191 16.75 -3.25 -9.69
N THR A 192 16.75 -3.18 -11.02
CA THR A 192 17.49 -4.13 -11.90
C THR A 192 18.98 -3.80 -12.01
N SER A 193 19.43 -2.70 -11.41
CA SER A 193 20.81 -2.19 -11.51
C SER A 193 21.87 -3.25 -11.22
N ILE A 194 22.96 -3.19 -11.99
CA ILE A 194 23.94 -4.23 -12.29
C ILE A 194 24.68 -4.81 -11.08
N SER A 195 24.78 -4.09 -9.96
CA SER A 195 25.39 -4.62 -8.74
C SER A 195 24.63 -4.20 -7.49
N ARG A 196 24.62 -5.08 -6.50
CA ARG A 196 23.99 -4.89 -5.19
C ARG A 196 24.47 -3.62 -4.49
N ASP A 197 25.78 -3.38 -4.48
CA ASP A 197 26.38 -2.24 -3.79
C ASP A 197 25.94 -0.90 -4.41
N ILE A 198 25.69 -0.89 -5.72
CA ILE A 198 25.18 0.28 -6.43
C ILE A 198 23.74 0.54 -6.01
N VAL A 199 22.85 -0.48 -6.08
CA VAL A 199 21.44 -0.33 -5.68
C VAL A 199 21.32 0.11 -4.23
N GLU A 200 22.11 -0.48 -3.33
CA GLU A 200 22.11 -0.10 -1.92
C GLU A 200 22.53 1.36 -1.73
N SER A 201 23.60 1.76 -2.39
CA SER A 201 24.09 3.15 -2.34
C SER A 201 23.11 4.15 -2.98
N GLU A 202 22.43 3.77 -4.05
CA GLU A 202 21.40 4.62 -4.68
C GLU A 202 20.17 4.78 -3.80
N LEU A 203 19.71 3.70 -3.18
CA LEU A 203 18.54 3.76 -2.29
C LEU A 203 18.83 4.53 -1.00
N PHE A 204 19.92 4.17 -0.29
CA PHE A 204 20.17 4.62 1.09
C PHE A 204 21.26 5.67 1.22
N GLY A 205 22.05 5.90 0.14
CA GLY A 205 23.24 6.75 0.19
C GLY A 205 24.43 6.09 0.86
N HIS A 206 25.59 6.74 0.80
CA HIS A 206 26.81 6.28 1.44
C HIS A 206 27.62 7.42 2.04
N ILE A 207 28.49 7.09 3.00
CA ILE A 207 29.53 7.98 3.48
C ILE A 207 30.84 7.68 2.76
N LYS A 208 31.74 8.63 2.75
CA LYS A 208 33.11 8.47 2.23
C LYS A 208 33.78 7.25 2.85
N GLY A 209 34.37 6.40 2.02
CA GLY A 209 35.06 5.18 2.47
C GLY A 209 34.15 3.97 2.76
N ALA A 210 32.84 4.05 2.50
CA ALA A 210 31.90 2.96 2.75
C ALA A 210 32.19 1.69 1.90
N PHE A 211 32.74 1.88 0.71
CA PHE A 211 33.17 0.82 -0.22
C PHE A 211 34.27 1.33 -1.15
N THR A 212 34.89 0.44 -1.93
CA THR A 212 35.91 0.80 -2.90
C THR A 212 35.30 1.73 -3.98
N GLY A 213 35.78 2.98 -4.06
CA GLY A 213 35.25 4.02 -4.94
C GLY A 213 34.34 5.05 -4.27
N ALA A 214 33.97 4.89 -3.01
CA ALA A 214 33.24 5.91 -2.24
C ALA A 214 34.16 7.07 -1.84
N THR A 215 34.40 8.01 -2.77
CA THR A 215 35.34 9.14 -2.59
C THR A 215 34.74 10.30 -1.81
N SER A 216 33.41 10.41 -1.75
CA SER A 216 32.66 11.46 -1.07
C SER A 216 31.38 10.92 -0.44
N ASP A 217 30.75 11.67 0.45
CA ASP A 217 29.41 11.40 0.94
C ASP A 217 28.39 11.65 -0.18
N ARG A 218 27.40 10.74 -0.32
CA ARG A 218 26.31 10.89 -1.28
C ARG A 218 24.96 10.55 -0.63
N PRO A 219 23.95 11.45 -0.71
CA PRO A 219 22.60 11.11 -0.27
C PRO A 219 21.98 10.05 -1.20
N GLY A 220 21.16 9.18 -0.65
CA GLY A 220 20.38 8.20 -1.42
C GLY A 220 19.02 8.75 -1.86
N ALA A 221 18.30 7.95 -2.63
CA ALA A 221 16.97 8.29 -3.15
C ALA A 221 15.98 8.65 -2.04
N PHE A 222 15.95 7.86 -0.97
CA PHE A 222 15.05 8.12 0.16
C PHE A 222 15.32 9.44 0.85
N GLU A 223 16.59 9.84 0.96
CA GLU A 223 16.97 11.14 1.53
C GLU A 223 16.66 12.29 0.57
N SER A 224 16.94 12.08 -0.72
CA SER A 224 16.70 13.08 -1.78
C SER A 224 15.21 13.32 -2.04
N ALA A 225 14.38 12.33 -1.76
CA ALA A 225 12.93 12.40 -1.92
C ALA A 225 12.20 12.82 -0.63
N ASP A 226 12.90 13.31 0.39
CA ASP A 226 12.23 13.66 1.65
C ASP A 226 11.12 14.70 1.44
N GLY A 227 9.94 14.44 1.97
CA GLY A 227 8.70 15.18 1.70
C GLY A 227 7.98 14.80 0.41
N GLY A 228 8.64 14.06 -0.50
CA GLY A 228 8.17 13.70 -1.85
C GLY A 228 7.77 12.24 -2.01
N THR A 229 8.08 11.67 -3.18
CA THR A 229 7.75 10.30 -3.57
C THR A 229 8.98 9.58 -4.13
N VAL A 230 9.18 8.33 -3.71
CA VAL A 230 10.13 7.40 -4.32
C VAL A 230 9.35 6.41 -5.18
N PHE A 231 9.74 6.27 -6.42
CA PHE A 231 9.26 5.23 -7.32
C PHE A 231 10.33 4.14 -7.45
N LEU A 232 9.98 2.93 -7.02
CA LEU A 232 10.86 1.75 -7.09
C LEU A 232 10.41 0.89 -8.26
N ASP A 233 11.10 1.01 -9.39
CA ASP A 233 10.78 0.19 -10.56
C ASP A 233 11.44 -1.19 -10.41
N GLU A 234 10.75 -2.20 -10.93
CA GLU A 234 11.12 -3.62 -10.88
C GLU A 234 11.52 -4.07 -9.46
N ILE A 235 10.68 -3.74 -8.46
CA ILE A 235 10.91 -4.06 -7.04
C ILE A 235 11.13 -5.57 -6.79
N GLY A 236 10.59 -6.42 -7.66
CA GLY A 236 10.80 -7.87 -7.61
C GLY A 236 12.25 -8.33 -7.82
N GLU A 237 13.11 -7.42 -8.32
CA GLU A 237 14.55 -7.64 -8.50
C GLU A 237 15.39 -7.21 -7.29
N LEU A 238 14.76 -6.59 -6.28
CA LEU A 238 15.49 -6.08 -5.12
C LEU A 238 16.21 -7.21 -4.37
N PRO A 239 17.54 -7.14 -4.20
CA PRO A 239 18.30 -8.15 -3.47
C PRO A 239 17.73 -8.44 -2.09
N GLN A 240 17.70 -9.71 -1.70
CA GLN A 240 17.11 -10.17 -0.44
C GLN A 240 17.64 -9.43 0.79
N GLU A 241 18.93 -9.11 0.80
CA GLU A 241 19.58 -8.43 1.92
C GLU A 241 19.17 -6.95 2.05
N LEU A 242 18.64 -6.34 0.99
CA LEU A 242 18.13 -4.97 1.02
C LEU A 242 16.65 -4.91 1.43
N GLN A 243 15.93 -6.00 1.30
CA GLN A 243 14.51 -6.07 1.65
C GLN A 243 14.23 -5.73 3.12
N PRO A 244 15.02 -6.20 4.13
CA PRO A 244 14.85 -5.77 5.52
C PRO A 244 15.11 -4.26 5.73
N LYS A 245 16.01 -3.66 4.94
CA LYS A 245 16.28 -2.21 5.01
C LYS A 245 15.10 -1.42 4.47
N LEU A 246 14.53 -1.85 3.34
CA LEU A 246 13.32 -1.25 2.77
C LEU A 246 12.11 -1.42 3.73
N LEU A 247 11.95 -2.58 4.35
CA LEU A 247 10.90 -2.79 5.35
C LEU A 247 11.02 -1.78 6.51
N ARG A 248 12.24 -1.51 6.97
CA ARG A 248 12.47 -0.49 8.01
C ARG A 248 12.05 0.91 7.55
N VAL A 249 12.30 1.26 6.28
CA VAL A 249 11.82 2.53 5.70
C VAL A 249 10.30 2.62 5.76
N LEU A 250 9.61 1.56 5.36
CA LEU A 250 8.13 1.50 5.35
C LEU A 250 7.53 1.59 6.76
N GLU A 251 8.13 0.91 7.74
CA GLU A 251 7.59 0.81 9.09
C GLU A 251 8.01 1.96 10.01
N LYS A 252 9.30 2.32 9.98
CA LYS A 252 9.88 3.27 10.94
C LYS A 252 10.13 4.66 10.37
N ARG A 253 10.03 4.79 9.04
CA ARG A 253 10.39 6.05 8.35
C ARG A 253 11.84 6.47 8.65
N GLU A 254 12.73 5.49 8.70
CA GLU A 254 14.14 5.68 9.05
C GLU A 254 15.05 5.02 8.05
N ILE A 255 16.14 5.69 7.72
CA ILE A 255 17.24 5.17 6.89
C ILE A 255 18.56 5.26 7.62
N LYS A 256 19.54 4.47 7.14
CA LYS A 256 20.97 4.61 7.47
C LYS A 256 21.76 4.60 6.16
N ARG A 257 22.69 5.51 6.00
CA ARG A 257 23.64 5.48 4.88
C ARG A 257 24.58 4.28 5.00
N VAL A 258 25.02 3.75 3.88
CA VAL A 258 26.05 2.70 3.84
C VAL A 258 27.32 3.20 4.51
N GLY A 259 27.89 2.40 5.41
CA GLY A 259 29.05 2.76 6.21
C GLY A 259 28.74 3.63 7.45
N SER A 260 27.49 4.07 7.65
CA SER A 260 27.11 4.92 8.80
C SER A 260 26.18 4.18 9.77
N ASN A 261 26.34 4.49 11.07
CA ASN A 261 25.38 4.08 12.11
C ASN A 261 24.32 5.15 12.41
N GLU A 262 24.43 6.32 11.84
CA GLU A 262 23.51 7.43 12.04
C GLU A 262 22.13 7.09 11.42
N VAL A 263 21.06 7.30 12.21
CA VAL A 263 19.69 7.11 11.78
C VAL A 263 19.12 8.45 11.34
N LYS A 264 18.62 8.52 10.11
CA LYS A 264 17.90 9.69 9.60
C LYS A 264 16.41 9.36 9.47
N ARG A 265 15.56 10.25 9.95
CA ARG A 265 14.12 10.18 9.72
C ARG A 265 13.77 10.81 8.39
N ILE A 266 12.84 10.19 7.67
CA ILE A 266 12.37 10.63 6.36
C ILE A 266 10.85 10.55 6.29
N ASN A 267 10.25 11.36 5.45
CA ASN A 267 8.82 11.34 5.17
C ASN A 267 8.60 11.18 3.66
N VAL A 268 8.66 9.97 3.16
CA VAL A 268 8.46 9.68 1.74
C VAL A 268 7.21 8.85 1.50
N ARG A 269 6.53 9.10 0.39
CA ARG A 269 5.55 8.20 -0.19
C ARG A 269 6.27 7.19 -1.08
N ILE A 270 5.81 5.94 -1.10
CA ILE A 270 6.39 4.89 -1.94
C ILE A 270 5.35 4.45 -2.97
N ILE A 271 5.77 4.43 -4.23
CA ILE A 271 5.10 3.75 -5.33
C ILE A 271 6.11 2.73 -5.84
N CYS A 272 5.69 1.52 -6.12
CA CYS A 272 6.58 0.50 -6.68
C CYS A 272 5.95 -0.21 -7.87
N ALA A 273 6.76 -0.74 -8.76
CA ALA A 273 6.31 -1.49 -9.92
C ALA A 273 7.07 -2.80 -10.07
N THR A 274 6.43 -3.80 -10.68
CA THR A 274 7.07 -5.05 -11.06
C THR A 274 6.30 -5.78 -12.16
N ASN A 275 7.03 -6.50 -13.02
CA ASN A 275 6.49 -7.46 -13.96
C ASN A 275 6.49 -8.90 -13.40
N ARG A 276 7.12 -9.14 -12.24
CA ARG A 276 7.20 -10.45 -11.61
C ARG A 276 5.96 -10.78 -10.80
N ASN A 277 5.62 -12.07 -10.76
CA ASN A 277 4.64 -12.60 -9.81
C ASN A 277 5.31 -12.73 -8.43
N ILE A 278 5.13 -11.73 -7.58
CA ILE A 278 5.77 -11.67 -6.25
C ILE A 278 5.36 -12.85 -5.36
N GLN A 279 4.13 -13.36 -5.46
CA GLN A 279 3.71 -14.54 -4.70
C GLN A 279 4.56 -15.77 -5.02
N LYS A 280 4.90 -15.97 -6.29
CA LYS A 280 5.82 -17.03 -6.69
C LYS A 280 7.23 -16.79 -6.16
N GLU A 281 7.70 -15.54 -6.12
CA GLU A 281 9.02 -15.22 -5.57
C GLU A 281 9.08 -15.39 -4.05
N ILE A 282 7.98 -15.13 -3.33
CA ILE A 282 7.84 -15.46 -1.90
C ILE A 282 7.95 -16.97 -1.68
N THR A 283 7.21 -17.78 -2.47
CA THR A 283 7.25 -19.24 -2.37
C THR A 283 8.66 -19.81 -2.63
N LYS A 284 9.43 -19.17 -3.53
CA LYS A 284 10.84 -19.53 -3.81
C LYS A 284 11.82 -19.03 -2.74
N GLY A 285 11.36 -18.20 -1.81
CA GLY A 285 12.20 -17.54 -0.81
C GLY A 285 12.99 -16.34 -1.32
N ASN A 286 12.74 -15.86 -2.53
CA ASN A 286 13.45 -14.72 -3.13
C ASN A 286 12.92 -13.37 -2.68
N PHE A 287 11.66 -13.32 -2.20
CA PHE A 287 11.03 -12.11 -1.71
C PHE A 287 10.39 -12.36 -0.35
N ARG A 288 10.52 -11.38 0.56
CA ARG A 288 9.95 -11.49 1.91
C ARG A 288 8.46 -11.21 1.89
N GLU A 289 7.71 -12.06 2.54
CA GLU A 289 6.26 -11.94 2.66
C GLU A 289 5.84 -10.68 3.45
N ASP A 290 6.57 -10.34 4.53
CA ASP A 290 6.30 -9.14 5.34
C ASP A 290 6.48 -7.84 4.54
N LEU A 291 7.49 -7.77 3.69
CA LEU A 291 7.73 -6.65 2.78
C LEU A 291 6.62 -6.54 1.74
N TYR A 292 6.22 -7.67 1.12
CA TYR A 292 5.14 -7.69 0.13
C TYR A 292 3.87 -7.04 0.66
N TYR A 293 3.42 -7.43 1.85
CA TYR A 293 2.19 -6.86 2.42
C TYR A 293 2.30 -5.38 2.79
N ARG A 294 3.51 -4.87 3.03
CA ARG A 294 3.73 -3.43 3.25
C ARG A 294 3.80 -2.63 1.96
N LEU A 295 4.20 -3.25 0.85
CA LEU A 295 4.24 -2.62 -0.47
C LEU A 295 2.89 -2.71 -1.19
N SER A 296 2.18 -3.82 -1.08
CA SER A 296 0.92 -4.11 -1.76
C SER A 296 -0.31 -3.63 -0.98
N VAL A 297 -0.26 -2.41 -0.43
CA VAL A 297 -1.40 -1.79 0.28
C VAL A 297 -2.53 -1.47 -0.70
N VAL A 298 -2.17 -0.91 -1.85
CA VAL A 298 -3.05 -0.75 -3.02
C VAL A 298 -2.34 -1.42 -4.18
N ASN A 299 -2.98 -2.43 -4.77
CA ASN A 299 -2.45 -3.09 -5.97
C ASN A 299 -3.25 -2.66 -7.20
N ILE A 300 -2.55 -2.19 -8.23
CA ILE A 300 -3.12 -1.81 -9.52
C ILE A 300 -2.42 -2.65 -10.59
N GLU A 301 -3.17 -3.54 -11.21
CA GLU A 301 -2.67 -4.40 -12.27
C GLU A 301 -2.97 -3.76 -13.63
N LEU A 302 -1.92 -3.47 -14.40
CA LEU A 302 -2.02 -2.94 -15.75
C LEU A 302 -2.10 -4.09 -16.75
N PRO A 303 -3.18 -4.18 -17.54
CA PRO A 303 -3.33 -5.23 -18.54
C PRO A 303 -2.34 -5.03 -19.70
N PRO A 304 -1.87 -6.11 -20.32
CA PRO A 304 -1.11 -6.01 -21.55
C PRO A 304 -2.00 -5.55 -22.71
N LEU A 305 -1.42 -4.85 -23.68
CA LEU A 305 -2.14 -4.22 -24.81
C LEU A 305 -3.05 -5.20 -25.60
N ARG A 306 -2.71 -6.48 -25.63
CA ARG A 306 -3.55 -7.52 -26.25
C ARG A 306 -4.91 -7.73 -25.57
N GLU A 307 -5.08 -7.30 -24.33
CA GLU A 307 -6.33 -7.41 -23.55
C GLU A 307 -7.22 -6.16 -23.66
N HIS A 308 -6.68 -5.06 -24.23
CA HIS A 308 -7.44 -3.82 -24.46
C HIS A 308 -7.11 -3.22 -25.85
N LYS A 309 -7.27 -4.04 -26.91
CA LYS A 309 -6.93 -3.69 -28.29
C LYS A 309 -7.68 -2.48 -28.82
N GLU A 310 -8.84 -2.16 -28.27
CA GLU A 310 -9.63 -0.97 -28.57
C GLU A 310 -8.88 0.34 -28.28
N ASP A 311 -7.84 0.31 -27.45
CA ASP A 311 -7.03 1.49 -27.14
C ASP A 311 -5.92 1.74 -28.17
N ILE A 312 -5.58 0.75 -29.03
CA ILE A 312 -4.50 0.87 -30.02
C ILE A 312 -4.64 2.12 -30.91
N PRO A 313 -5.82 2.43 -31.50
CA PRO A 313 -5.95 3.62 -32.34
C PRO A 313 -5.72 4.94 -31.58
N LEU A 314 -5.95 4.95 -30.26
CA LEU A 314 -5.74 6.12 -29.42
C LEU A 314 -4.26 6.28 -29.05
N LEU A 315 -3.55 5.16 -28.84
CA LEU A 315 -2.13 5.13 -28.49
C LEU A 315 -1.20 5.36 -29.71
N ALA A 316 -1.71 5.18 -30.93
CA ALA A 316 -0.95 5.35 -32.18
C ALA A 316 -1.01 6.78 -32.76
N LYS A 317 -1.69 7.71 -32.09
CA LYS A 317 -1.78 9.14 -32.46
C LYS A 317 -0.71 9.95 -31.74
#